data_52562ad4ef700266fd4f42327ee484e8
#
_entry.id   52562ad4ef700266fd4f42327ee484e8
#
_cell.length_a   1.000
_cell.length_b   1.000
_cell.length_c   1.000
_cell.angle_alpha   90.00
_cell.angle_beta   90.00
_cell.angle_gamma   90.00
#
_symmetry.space_group_name_H-M   'P 1'
#
loop_
_entity.id
_entity.type
_entity.pdbx_description
1 polymer ?
#
loop_
_entity_poly.entity_id
_entity_poly.type
_entity_poly.pdbx_seq_one_letter_code
_entity_poly.pdbx_strand_id
1 'polypeptide(L)'
;FAQCFSNKFMNKTLFVMPAEAWIHGPVYRDIYDCFSYYKNNVINYSELLSEHEFSLDTEEKEYLDSIIKYFGCYSARVLREMTHLTKPWQMARKGLNKDESSNRVIDLKDVDFYVDEISKEYNINKIDDLKQYSTHLFEKALSNLESKYNKE
;
A
#
# COMPACT_ATOMS: atom_id res chain seq x y z
N PHE A 1 -1.09 0.94 1.63
CA PHE A 1 -2.14 1.94 1.83
C PHE A 1 -2.28 2.34 3.32
N ALA A 2 -2.17 1.43 4.29
CA ALA A 2 -2.27 1.79 5.71
C ALA A 2 -1.29 2.93 6.09
N GLN A 3 -0.01 2.81 5.78
CA GLN A 3 0.96 3.91 6.02
C GLN A 3 0.63 5.18 5.24
N CYS A 4 0.08 5.05 4.02
CA CYS A 4 -0.20 6.19 3.15
C CYS A 4 -1.18 7.19 3.78
N PHE A 5 -2.23 6.70 4.42
CA PHE A 5 -3.30 7.53 5.00
C PHE A 5 -3.19 7.75 6.51
N SER A 6 -2.21 7.12 7.19
CA SER A 6 -2.12 7.15 8.64
C SER A 6 -1.92 8.57 9.20
N ASN A 7 -1.05 9.36 8.56
CA ASN A 7 -0.82 10.74 8.99
C ASN A 7 -2.08 11.60 8.86
N LYS A 8 -2.83 11.44 7.76
CA LYS A 8 -4.07 12.19 7.54
C LYS A 8 -5.15 11.89 8.57
N PHE A 9 -5.35 10.62 8.93
CA PHE A 9 -6.51 10.21 9.75
C PHE A 9 -6.17 10.01 11.22
N MET A 10 -4.92 9.76 11.57
CA MET A 10 -4.48 9.54 12.96
C MET A 10 -3.38 10.50 13.41
N ASN A 11 -2.91 11.39 12.52
CA ASN A 11 -1.79 12.29 12.79
C ASN A 11 -0.54 11.57 13.33
N LYS A 12 -0.30 10.35 12.85
CA LYS A 12 0.87 9.54 13.23
C LYS A 12 1.32 8.63 12.10
N THR A 13 2.59 8.25 12.15
CA THR A 13 3.21 7.28 11.24
C THR A 13 3.04 5.88 11.83
N LEU A 14 2.49 4.93 11.08
CA LEU A 14 2.31 3.54 11.55
C LEU A 14 3.64 2.78 11.59
N PHE A 15 4.47 2.95 10.57
CA PHE A 15 5.74 2.24 10.43
C PHE A 15 6.89 3.23 10.48
N VAL A 16 7.81 3.01 11.41
CA VAL A 16 9.04 3.84 11.54
C VAL A 16 9.95 3.66 10.34
N MET A 17 9.97 2.45 9.76
CA MET A 17 10.80 2.16 8.60
C MET A 17 10.13 2.60 7.31
N PRO A 18 10.88 3.22 6.38
CA PRO A 18 10.36 3.61 5.10
C PRO A 18 10.15 2.40 4.18
N ALA A 19 9.16 2.49 3.30
CA ALA A 19 8.99 1.51 2.23
C ALA A 19 10.04 1.73 1.13
N GLU A 20 10.50 0.64 0.53
CA GLU A 20 11.36 0.65 -0.66
C GLU A 20 10.50 0.49 -1.93
N ALA A 21 10.90 1.17 -3.00
CA ALA A 21 10.20 1.14 -4.29
C ALA A 21 10.69 -0.03 -5.16
N TRP A 22 10.30 -1.25 -4.79
CA TRP A 22 10.64 -2.44 -5.56
C TRP A 22 9.86 -2.51 -6.86
N ILE A 23 10.31 -3.38 -7.77
CA ILE A 23 9.64 -3.61 -9.07
C ILE A 23 8.19 -4.07 -8.92
N HIS A 24 7.88 -4.76 -7.83
CA HIS A 24 6.54 -5.29 -7.56
C HIS A 24 5.68 -4.42 -6.64
N GLY A 25 6.09 -3.19 -6.37
CA GLY A 25 5.39 -2.24 -5.53
C GLY A 25 6.19 -1.81 -4.31
N PRO A 26 5.60 -1.02 -3.42
CA PRO A 26 6.20 -0.63 -2.14
C PRO A 26 6.41 -1.84 -1.23
N VAL A 27 7.60 -2.01 -0.69
CA VAL A 27 7.96 -3.10 0.22
C VAL A 27 8.59 -2.56 1.49
N TYR A 28 8.08 -3.00 2.63
CA TYR A 28 8.74 -2.87 3.92
C TYR A 28 9.64 -4.08 4.12
N ARG A 29 10.96 -3.88 4.09
CA ARG A 29 11.94 -4.96 4.07
C ARG A 29 11.78 -5.94 5.23
N ASP A 30 11.62 -5.44 6.46
CA ASP A 30 11.48 -6.30 7.64
C ASP A 30 10.23 -7.18 7.57
N ILE A 31 9.11 -6.61 7.07
CA ILE A 31 7.88 -7.38 6.84
C ILE A 31 8.12 -8.44 5.77
N TYR A 32 8.79 -8.06 4.67
CA TYR A 32 9.13 -9.00 3.61
C TYR A 32 10.00 -10.15 4.13
N ASP A 33 11.03 -9.85 4.91
CA ASP A 33 11.95 -10.85 5.45
C ASP A 33 11.23 -11.81 6.40
N CYS A 34 10.31 -11.33 7.25
CA CYS A 34 9.48 -12.17 8.13
C CYS A 34 8.61 -13.16 7.35
N PHE A 35 8.06 -12.74 6.20
CA PHE A 35 7.10 -13.55 5.46
C PHE A 35 7.67 -14.26 4.23
N SER A 36 8.86 -13.90 3.76
CA SER A 36 9.48 -14.46 2.55
C SER A 36 9.72 -15.98 2.62
N TYR A 37 9.90 -16.51 3.82
CA TYR A 37 10.05 -17.95 4.08
C TYR A 37 8.83 -18.76 3.63
N TYR A 38 7.63 -18.21 3.80
CA TYR A 38 6.39 -18.90 3.43
C TYR A 38 6.21 -19.03 1.91
N LYS A 39 6.90 -18.23 1.09
CA LYS A 39 6.76 -18.21 -0.39
C LYS A 39 5.28 -18.11 -0.81
N ASN A 40 4.75 -19.18 -1.40
CA ASN A 40 3.35 -19.30 -1.83
C ASN A 40 2.49 -20.15 -0.89
N ASN A 41 3.04 -20.55 0.27
CA ASN A 41 2.32 -21.35 1.24
C ASN A 41 1.44 -20.47 2.15
N VAL A 42 0.48 -21.11 2.81
CA VAL A 42 -0.35 -20.45 3.82
C VAL A 42 0.52 -20.01 5.00
N ILE A 43 0.34 -18.78 5.44
CA ILE A 43 1.02 -18.24 6.62
C ILE A 43 0.36 -18.83 7.87
N ASN A 44 1.15 -19.45 8.74
CA ASN A 44 0.67 -19.96 10.02
C ASN A 44 0.62 -18.84 11.06
N TYR A 45 -0.53 -18.18 11.14
CA TYR A 45 -0.73 -17.06 12.08
C TYR A 45 -0.59 -17.48 13.55
N SER A 46 -0.87 -18.74 13.90
CA SER A 46 -0.77 -19.21 15.28
C SER A 46 0.66 -19.18 15.80
N GLU A 47 1.64 -19.49 14.96
CA GLU A 47 3.05 -19.39 15.31
C GLU A 47 3.49 -17.94 15.50
N LEU A 48 3.09 -17.05 14.56
CA LEU A 48 3.42 -15.63 14.65
C LEU A 48 2.82 -14.95 15.89
N LEU A 49 1.57 -15.28 16.24
CA LEU A 49 0.90 -14.69 17.41
C LEU A 49 1.47 -15.20 18.74
N SER A 50 2.06 -16.40 18.77
CA SER A 50 2.68 -16.94 19.98
C SER A 50 4.01 -16.27 20.36
N GLU A 51 4.70 -15.67 19.39
CA GLU A 51 6.03 -15.08 19.56
C GLU A 51 5.99 -13.57 19.82
N HIS A 52 4.86 -12.91 19.58
CA HIS A 52 4.75 -11.44 19.67
C HIS A 52 3.49 -11.01 20.39
N GLU A 53 3.65 -10.13 21.37
CA GLU A 53 2.52 -9.37 21.91
C GLU A 53 2.21 -8.21 20.97
N PHE A 54 1.05 -8.28 20.30
CA PHE A 54 0.54 -7.20 19.48
C PHE A 54 -0.45 -6.38 20.31
N SER A 55 -0.16 -5.10 20.49
CA SER A 55 -1.06 -4.16 21.12
C SER A 55 -1.37 -3.03 20.15
N LEU A 56 -2.61 -3.00 19.66
CA LEU A 56 -3.15 -1.86 18.92
C LEU A 56 -4.10 -1.12 19.84
N ASP A 57 -4.01 0.19 19.87
CA ASP A 57 -5.03 1.01 20.53
C ASP A 57 -6.35 0.99 19.71
N THR A 58 -7.41 1.54 20.29
CA THR A 58 -8.73 1.51 19.64
C THR A 58 -8.74 2.29 18.33
N GLU A 59 -8.06 3.43 18.28
CA GLU A 59 -7.96 4.27 17.07
C GLU A 59 -7.21 3.55 15.95
N GLU A 60 -6.08 2.92 16.26
CA GLU A 60 -5.31 2.11 15.31
C GLU A 60 -6.11 0.95 14.73
N LYS A 61 -6.85 0.26 15.60
CA LYS A 61 -7.69 -0.85 15.18
C LYS A 61 -8.81 -0.40 14.24
N GLU A 62 -9.57 0.61 14.61
CA GLU A 62 -10.66 1.16 13.79
C GLU A 62 -10.13 1.67 12.44
N TYR A 63 -8.97 2.33 12.47
CA TYR A 63 -8.31 2.79 11.26
C TYR A 63 -7.92 1.62 10.35
N LEU A 64 -7.23 0.61 10.88
CA LEU A 64 -6.79 -0.56 10.10
C LEU A 64 -7.96 -1.39 9.57
N ASP A 65 -9.02 -1.57 10.37
CA ASP A 65 -10.26 -2.23 9.93
C ASP A 65 -10.87 -1.51 8.73
N SER A 66 -10.85 -0.17 8.73
CA SER A 66 -11.32 0.63 7.60
C SER A 66 -10.44 0.48 6.36
N ILE A 67 -9.12 0.47 6.52
CA ILE A 67 -8.17 0.21 5.42
C ILE A 67 -8.40 -1.19 4.83
N ILE A 68 -8.55 -2.20 5.67
CA ILE A 68 -8.83 -3.58 5.23
C ILE A 68 -10.17 -3.64 4.50
N LYS A 69 -11.18 -2.95 4.99
CA LYS A 69 -12.51 -2.88 4.36
C LYS A 69 -12.45 -2.34 2.93
N TYR A 70 -11.65 -1.29 2.68
CA TYR A 70 -11.62 -0.62 1.38
C TYR A 70 -10.55 -1.13 0.41
N PHE A 71 -9.48 -1.73 0.92
CA PHE A 71 -8.37 -2.23 0.10
C PHE A 71 -8.15 -3.74 0.20
N GLY A 72 -8.49 -4.37 1.32
CA GLY A 72 -8.25 -5.80 1.55
C GLY A 72 -9.14 -6.74 0.74
N CYS A 73 -10.19 -6.21 0.08
CA CYS A 73 -11.05 -6.99 -0.82
C CYS A 73 -10.41 -7.30 -2.18
N TYR A 74 -9.31 -6.62 -2.53
CA TYR A 74 -8.65 -6.79 -3.82
C TYR A 74 -7.56 -7.87 -3.75
N SER A 75 -7.37 -8.59 -4.87
CA SER A 75 -6.27 -9.55 -4.97
C SER A 75 -4.90 -8.86 -4.92
N ALA A 76 -3.86 -9.59 -4.51
CA ALA A 76 -2.49 -9.09 -4.45
C ALA A 76 -2.02 -8.49 -5.80
N ARG A 77 -2.44 -9.10 -6.92
CA ARG A 77 -2.14 -8.61 -8.26
C ARG A 77 -2.75 -7.24 -8.53
N VAL A 78 -4.01 -7.04 -8.15
CA VAL A 78 -4.71 -5.77 -8.29
C VAL A 78 -4.09 -4.72 -7.38
N LEU A 79 -3.84 -5.05 -6.10
CA LEU A 79 -3.19 -4.14 -5.16
C LEU A 79 -1.81 -3.67 -5.65
N ARG A 80 -1.04 -4.58 -6.27
CA ARG A 80 0.23 -4.24 -6.92
C ARG A 80 0.02 -3.19 -8.02
N GLU A 81 -0.91 -3.41 -8.95
CA GLU A 81 -1.18 -2.44 -10.01
C GLU A 81 -1.69 -1.11 -9.45
N MET A 82 -2.53 -1.13 -8.41
CA MET A 82 -2.97 0.09 -7.72
C MET A 82 -1.78 0.87 -7.14
N THR A 83 -0.81 0.20 -6.50
CA THR A 83 0.37 0.88 -5.96
C THR A 83 1.28 1.46 -7.06
N HIS A 84 1.35 0.81 -8.23
CA HIS A 84 2.10 1.33 -9.38
C HIS A 84 1.50 2.61 -9.98
N LEU A 85 0.22 2.88 -9.72
CA LEU A 85 -0.47 4.12 -10.12
C LEU A 85 -0.21 5.28 -9.16
N THR A 86 0.38 5.03 -7.98
CA THR A 86 0.63 6.08 -6.99
C THR A 86 1.89 6.88 -7.31
N LYS A 87 1.78 8.21 -7.20
CA LYS A 87 2.92 9.11 -7.45
C LYS A 87 4.17 8.81 -6.60
N PRO A 88 4.07 8.53 -5.28
CA PRO A 88 5.25 8.28 -4.45
C PRO A 88 6.10 7.11 -4.95
N TRP A 89 5.48 6.01 -5.37
CA TRP A 89 6.21 4.88 -5.94
C TRP A 89 6.83 5.24 -7.29
N GLN A 90 6.10 5.94 -8.16
CA GLN A 90 6.59 6.39 -9.47
C GLN A 90 7.76 7.36 -9.33
N MET A 91 7.68 8.31 -8.40
CA MET A 91 8.74 9.29 -8.14
C MET A 91 10.01 8.63 -7.61
N ALA A 92 9.90 7.71 -6.68
CA ALA A 92 11.04 6.95 -6.16
C ALA A 92 11.73 6.12 -7.26
N ARG A 93 10.99 5.66 -8.26
CA ARG A 93 11.52 4.91 -9.41
C ARG A 93 11.88 5.76 -10.63
N LYS A 94 11.79 7.08 -10.54
CA LYS A 94 12.09 7.97 -11.67
C LYS A 94 13.49 7.71 -12.23
N GLY A 95 13.58 7.51 -13.53
CA GLY A 95 14.84 7.24 -14.24
C GLY A 95 15.31 5.79 -14.24
N LEU A 96 14.56 4.87 -13.59
CA LEU A 96 14.80 3.42 -13.70
C LEU A 96 14.01 2.83 -14.87
N ASN A 97 14.55 1.76 -15.46
CA ASN A 97 13.80 0.95 -16.40
C ASN A 97 12.65 0.23 -15.68
N LYS A 98 11.61 -0.15 -16.46
CA LYS A 98 10.42 -0.78 -15.91
C LYS A 98 10.73 -2.03 -15.09
N ASP A 99 11.66 -2.85 -15.56
CA ASP A 99 12.02 -4.14 -14.97
C ASP A 99 13.31 -4.08 -14.12
N GLU A 100 13.80 -2.87 -13.84
CA GLU A 100 15.00 -2.67 -13.05
C GLU A 100 14.71 -2.82 -11.56
N SER A 101 15.51 -3.65 -10.88
CA SER A 101 15.43 -3.79 -9.42
C SER A 101 15.83 -2.50 -8.73
N SER A 102 15.19 -2.18 -7.61
CA SER A 102 15.47 -0.97 -6.85
C SER A 102 15.19 -1.18 -5.37
N ASN A 103 16.02 -0.60 -4.54
CA ASN A 103 15.83 -0.43 -3.10
C ASN A 103 15.71 1.06 -2.72
N ARG A 104 15.36 1.93 -3.68
CA ARG A 104 15.16 3.35 -3.40
C ARG A 104 14.01 3.52 -2.41
N VAL A 105 14.24 4.36 -1.43
CA VAL A 105 13.25 4.68 -0.39
C VAL A 105 12.15 5.56 -0.97
N ILE A 106 10.92 5.28 -0.58
CA ILE A 106 9.76 6.15 -0.82
C ILE A 106 9.73 7.18 0.30
N ASP A 107 9.96 8.47 -0.04
CA ASP A 107 9.95 9.55 0.94
C ASP A 107 8.52 9.76 1.49
N LEU A 108 8.38 9.82 2.82
CA LEU A 108 7.10 10.08 3.47
C LEU A 108 6.54 11.46 3.13
N LYS A 109 7.40 12.45 2.83
CA LYS A 109 6.94 13.77 2.35
C LYS A 109 6.24 13.68 1.01
N ASP A 110 6.75 12.82 0.10
CA ASP A 110 6.08 12.57 -1.19
C ASP A 110 4.75 11.85 -0.98
N VAL A 111 4.66 10.99 0.03
CA VAL A 111 3.40 10.33 0.41
C VAL A 111 2.40 11.34 0.95
N ASP A 112 2.79 12.18 1.88
CA ASP A 112 1.92 13.21 2.47
C ASP A 112 1.43 14.20 1.39
N PHE A 113 2.33 14.68 0.54
CA PHE A 113 1.97 15.55 -0.58
C PHE A 113 0.96 14.88 -1.53
N TYR A 114 1.18 13.61 -1.85
CA TYR A 114 0.27 12.84 -2.69
C TYR A 114 -1.11 12.68 -2.03
N VAL A 115 -1.14 12.38 -0.73
CA VAL A 115 -2.42 12.26 0.02
C VAL A 115 -3.18 13.58 0.03
N ASP A 116 -2.49 14.70 0.15
CA ASP A 116 -3.11 16.03 0.07
C ASP A 116 -3.71 16.31 -1.31
N GLU A 117 -3.00 15.94 -2.40
CA GLU A 117 -3.51 16.09 -3.76
C GLU A 117 -4.78 15.26 -3.99
N ILE A 118 -4.72 13.95 -3.72
CA ILE A 118 -5.87 13.05 -3.93
C ILE A 118 -7.03 13.37 -2.99
N SER A 119 -6.74 13.89 -1.79
CA SER A 119 -7.79 14.32 -0.86
C SER A 119 -8.60 15.47 -1.40
N LYS A 120 -7.96 16.41 -2.11
CA LYS A 120 -8.65 17.52 -2.80
C LYS A 120 -9.40 17.02 -4.04
N GLU A 121 -8.76 16.15 -4.83
CA GLU A 121 -9.34 15.61 -6.07
C GLU A 121 -10.59 14.76 -5.80
N TYR A 122 -10.55 13.90 -4.77
CA TYR A 122 -11.62 12.94 -4.44
C TYR A 122 -12.48 13.37 -3.25
N ASN A 123 -12.28 14.58 -2.71
CA ASN A 123 -12.99 15.08 -1.51
C ASN A 123 -12.87 14.14 -0.31
N ILE A 124 -11.65 13.62 -0.05
CA ILE A 124 -11.39 12.70 1.06
C ILE A 124 -11.26 13.49 2.36
N ASN A 125 -12.37 13.63 3.11
CA ASN A 125 -12.44 14.36 4.37
C ASN A 125 -12.52 13.42 5.59
N LYS A 126 -13.10 12.24 5.42
CA LYS A 126 -13.23 11.19 6.43
C LYS A 126 -12.81 9.84 5.84
N ILE A 127 -12.54 8.87 6.70
CA ILE A 127 -12.00 7.58 6.29
C ILE A 127 -12.93 6.81 5.33
N ASP A 128 -14.24 6.99 5.46
CA ASP A 128 -15.23 6.35 4.58
C ASP A 128 -15.17 6.85 3.13
N ASP A 129 -14.61 8.04 2.90
CA ASP A 129 -14.43 8.59 1.55
C ASP A 129 -13.37 7.81 0.76
N LEU A 130 -12.52 7.03 1.46
CA LEU A 130 -11.56 6.12 0.83
C LEU A 130 -12.23 5.06 -0.06
N LYS A 131 -13.51 4.76 0.17
CA LYS A 131 -14.26 3.84 -0.68
C LYS A 131 -14.27 4.30 -2.14
N GLN A 132 -14.57 5.57 -2.38
CA GLN A 132 -14.59 6.14 -3.73
C GLN A 132 -13.20 6.11 -4.37
N TYR A 133 -12.18 6.51 -3.62
CA TYR A 133 -10.81 6.52 -4.09
C TYR A 133 -10.30 5.11 -4.41
N SER A 134 -10.53 4.12 -3.54
CA SER A 134 -10.11 2.74 -3.77
C SER A 134 -10.80 2.13 -5.00
N THR A 135 -12.09 2.42 -5.20
CA THR A 135 -12.84 1.98 -6.39
C THR A 135 -12.23 2.57 -7.66
N HIS A 136 -11.93 3.87 -7.66
CA HIS A 136 -11.32 4.53 -8.81
C HIS A 136 -9.92 3.96 -9.15
N LEU A 137 -9.08 3.73 -8.12
CA LEU A 137 -7.79 3.08 -8.32
C LEU A 137 -7.95 1.66 -8.88
N PHE A 138 -8.94 0.91 -8.40
CA PHE A 138 -9.23 -0.43 -8.88
C PHE A 138 -9.61 -0.42 -10.37
N GLU A 139 -10.51 0.47 -10.79
CA GLU A 139 -10.92 0.59 -12.19
C GLU A 139 -9.74 0.89 -13.11
N LYS A 140 -8.86 1.82 -12.70
CA LYS A 140 -7.62 2.11 -13.44
C LYS A 140 -6.66 0.92 -13.47
N ALA A 141 -6.48 0.23 -12.35
CA ALA A 141 -5.61 -0.94 -12.27
C ALA A 141 -6.13 -2.09 -13.15
N LEU A 142 -7.44 -2.31 -13.18
CA LEU A 142 -8.09 -3.31 -14.02
C LEU A 142 -7.87 -3.00 -15.50
N SER A 143 -8.13 -1.78 -15.93
CA SER A 143 -7.90 -1.34 -17.32
C SER A 143 -6.45 -1.53 -17.76
N ASN A 144 -5.48 -1.25 -16.87
CA ASN A 144 -4.07 -1.51 -17.15
C ASN A 144 -3.76 -3.00 -17.31
N LEU A 145 -4.36 -3.85 -16.47
CA LEU A 145 -4.19 -5.30 -16.58
C LEU A 145 -4.78 -5.84 -17.88
N GLU A 146 -5.98 -5.43 -18.25
CA GLU A 146 -6.64 -5.83 -19.51
C GLU A 146 -5.82 -5.41 -20.74
N SER A 147 -5.27 -4.18 -20.71
CA SER A 147 -4.44 -3.69 -21.82
C SER A 147 -3.13 -4.46 -21.99
N LYS A 148 -2.60 -5.07 -20.93
CA LYS A 148 -1.41 -5.94 -21.00
C LYS A 148 -1.74 -7.30 -21.60
N TYR A 149 -2.91 -7.88 -21.28
CA TYR A 149 -3.34 -9.18 -21.84
C TYR A 149 -3.69 -9.12 -23.33
N ASN A 150 -4.26 -8.01 -23.78
CA ASN A 150 -4.64 -7.86 -25.20
C ASN A 150 -3.45 -7.58 -26.13
N LYS A 151 -2.22 -7.50 -25.60
CA LYS A 151 -0.97 -7.28 -26.37
C LYS A 151 -0.10 -8.54 -26.49
N GLU A 152 -0.48 -9.63 -25.84
CA GLU A 152 0.09 -10.97 -25.99
C GLU A 152 -0.73 -11.80 -26.99
#